data_5ff312f6516a1ebc92b900a22f43b3af
#
_entry.id   5ff312f6516a1ebc92b900a22f43b3af
#
_cell.length_a   1.000
_cell.length_b   1.000
_cell.length_c   1.000
_cell.angle_alpha   90.00
_cell.angle_beta   90.00
_cell.angle_gamma   90.00
#
_symmetry.space_group_name_H-M   'P 1'
#
loop_
_entity.id
_entity.type
_entity.pdbx_description
1 polymer ?
#
loop_
_entity_poly.entity_id
_entity_poly.type
_entity_poly.pdbx_seq_one_letter_code
_entity_poly.pdbx_strand_id
1 'polypeptide(L)'
;MNQRSEVNQRSEARGDARCPYRQPSPVAAAATARAAPWLARWAARWAATWTLALLAAAPAARAADAADPARAFLAAAEAAAEEEAYVSGVEAYLYGYPRVELARRIHNETQRVAADQGNFAPRNRCYYFDRLARPGDGLVIKAPNHDTLYASAYLDLSAGPIVLHVPSMGTRYYVALVVDAAGGVGTRIGRRVTGPGGVDVAFVGPGFRGELPPGMKVLRQRANDLWLLMRVASAGGADEAVAARLLERFTLRELGMRRPERGRNVPIDAQAPQAPLAPMDSLQFYAVLDRMLQRNPVPPEDRGLLRRWQRIGLGTGGFDPARLPPPVRRGLERALAGAQKIVAAAQFGIANTVNGWNYSDKIGRIRHDWALNAAIARGGYGNLPEDSVYHQRNLDDAGQPLSGARRYTMTFPPGQLPPVGAFWSVTAYDLARMDLIENPIRRYALGDRTAGLQRAADGSLTIAIQADEPADPVLRANWLPVGPGPFYLIMRSYDPAPAIASGQWAPPQVVPGR
;
A
#
# COMPACT_ATOMS: atom_id res chain seq x y z
N MET A 1 -32.99 53.58 34.65
CA MET A 1 -33.72 52.74 35.62
C MET A 1 -32.86 51.51 35.82
N ASN A 2 -32.08 51.54 36.80
CA ASN A 2 -32.20 50.89 38.13
C ASN A 2 -32.03 49.37 38.00
N GLN A 3 -31.20 48.65 38.68
CA GLN A 3 -30.32 48.81 39.87
C GLN A 3 -29.51 47.50 39.93
N ARG A 4 -28.22 47.54 40.16
CA ARG A 4 -27.53 47.29 41.45
C ARG A 4 -27.75 45.86 42.00
N SER A 5 -26.83 45.12 42.51
CA SER A 5 -25.59 45.34 43.29
C SER A 5 -25.26 43.92 43.84
N GLU A 6 -24.17 43.51 44.23
CA GLU A 6 -23.00 43.81 45.02
C GLU A 6 -22.25 42.49 45.24
N VAL A 7 -20.96 42.39 45.02
CA VAL A 7 -19.84 42.58 45.98
C VAL A 7 -19.65 41.43 47.01
N ASN A 8 -18.56 40.68 46.95
CA ASN A 8 -17.47 40.68 47.94
C ASN A 8 -16.38 39.65 47.57
N GLN A 9 -15.23 40.06 47.26
CA GLN A 9 -13.91 40.17 47.90
C GLN A 9 -13.39 38.94 48.71
N ARG A 10 -12.17 38.62 48.36
CA ARG A 10 -10.97 38.07 49.05
C ARG A 10 -10.61 36.68 48.57
N SER A 11 -9.35 36.28 48.33
CA SER A 11 -8.05 36.88 48.67
C SER A 11 -6.97 36.14 47.85
N GLU A 12 -5.86 36.76 47.69
CA GLU A 12 -4.61 36.30 47.10
C GLU A 12 -4.14 34.92 47.57
N ALA A 13 -3.66 34.07 46.64
CA ALA A 13 -2.50 33.25 46.89
C ALA A 13 -1.85 32.85 45.55
N ARG A 14 -0.61 33.25 45.36
CA ARG A 14 0.29 32.80 44.30
C ARG A 14 0.54 31.30 44.45
N GLY A 15 0.48 30.54 43.36
CA GLY A 15 0.86 29.14 43.33
C GLY A 15 1.22 28.70 41.93
N ASP A 16 2.51 28.50 41.72
CA ASP A 16 3.11 27.87 40.52
C ASP A 16 2.39 26.57 40.14
N ALA A 17 1.74 26.56 39.00
CA ALA A 17 1.21 25.33 38.44
C ALA A 17 2.27 24.71 37.49
N ARG A 18 3.12 23.87 38.06
CA ARG A 18 3.95 22.91 37.31
C ARG A 18 3.05 21.79 36.82
N CYS A 19 3.13 21.55 35.53
CA CYS A 19 2.51 20.43 34.81
C CYS A 19 3.02 19.07 35.37
N PRO A 20 2.16 18.13 35.80
CA PRO A 20 2.62 16.83 36.27
C PRO A 20 2.56 15.80 35.14
N TYR A 21 3.58 15.74 34.27
CA TYR A 21 3.84 14.54 33.51
C TYR A 21 4.92 13.73 34.21
N ARG A 22 4.48 12.81 35.10
CA ARG A 22 5.33 11.79 35.71
C ARG A 22 5.51 10.66 34.69
N GLN A 23 6.74 10.46 34.26
CA GLN A 23 7.19 9.22 33.64
C GLN A 23 7.13 8.09 34.69
N PRO A 24 6.65 6.90 34.37
CA PRO A 24 6.83 5.75 35.25
C PRO A 24 8.28 5.24 35.12
N SER A 25 8.93 5.11 36.27
CA SER A 25 10.23 4.50 36.47
C SER A 25 10.27 3.05 36.02
N PRO A 26 11.41 2.53 35.54
CA PRO A 26 11.54 1.12 35.21
C PRO A 26 11.66 0.29 36.47
N VAL A 27 10.58 -0.40 36.84
CA VAL A 27 10.66 -1.50 37.79
C VAL A 27 11.11 -2.73 37.03
N ALA A 28 12.34 -3.14 37.27
CA ALA A 28 12.87 -4.40 36.84
C ALA A 28 12.09 -5.54 37.52
N ALA A 29 11.17 -6.19 36.80
CA ALA A 29 10.59 -7.44 37.19
C ALA A 29 11.34 -8.57 36.48
N ALA A 30 12.14 -9.29 37.24
CA ALA A 30 12.74 -10.56 36.80
C ALA A 30 11.61 -11.57 36.52
N ALA A 31 11.27 -11.75 35.26
CA ALA A 31 10.37 -12.82 34.83
C ALA A 31 11.18 -14.10 34.66
N THR A 32 11.13 -14.95 35.66
CA THR A 32 11.56 -16.35 35.54
C THR A 32 10.77 -17.02 34.43
N ALA A 33 11.49 -17.50 33.43
CA ALA A 33 10.96 -18.27 32.31
C ALA A 33 10.28 -19.55 32.83
N ARG A 34 8.95 -19.57 32.87
CA ARG A 34 8.16 -20.78 33.00
C ARG A 34 7.69 -21.21 31.61
N ALA A 35 8.20 -22.35 31.16
CA ALA A 35 7.72 -23.03 29.97
C ALA A 35 6.19 -23.14 29.99
N ALA A 36 5.55 -22.88 28.85
CA ALA A 36 4.11 -22.76 28.71
C ALA A 36 3.38 -24.07 29.14
N PRO A 37 2.55 -24.05 30.20
CA PRO A 37 1.93 -25.26 30.74
C PRO A 37 0.65 -25.69 30.01
N TRP A 38 0.32 -25.07 28.88
CA TRP A 38 -0.96 -25.32 28.23
C TRP A 38 -1.00 -26.61 27.39
N LEU A 39 0.12 -27.03 26.78
CA LEU A 39 0.20 -28.31 26.08
C LEU A 39 0.10 -29.51 27.04
N ALA A 40 0.76 -29.41 28.20
CA ALA A 40 0.65 -30.44 29.23
C ALA A 40 -0.75 -30.49 29.87
N ARG A 41 -1.43 -29.34 30.01
CA ARG A 41 -2.81 -29.28 30.55
C ARG A 41 -3.85 -29.75 29.54
N TRP A 42 -3.60 -29.60 28.25
CA TRP A 42 -4.50 -30.07 27.19
C TRP A 42 -4.43 -31.59 27.07
N ALA A 43 -3.24 -32.16 27.02
CA ALA A 43 -3.03 -33.62 27.02
C ALA A 43 -3.57 -34.29 28.29
N ALA A 44 -3.40 -33.67 29.46
CA ALA A 44 -3.85 -34.23 30.75
C ALA A 44 -5.39 -34.21 30.92
N ARG A 45 -6.09 -33.21 30.38
CA ARG A 45 -7.56 -33.13 30.51
C ARG A 45 -8.33 -34.09 29.59
N TRP A 46 -7.75 -34.48 28.46
CA TRP A 46 -8.38 -35.45 27.54
C TRP A 46 -7.95 -36.90 27.82
N ALA A 47 -6.76 -37.14 28.39
CA ALA A 47 -6.33 -38.47 28.79
C ALA A 47 -7.16 -39.03 29.97
N ALA A 48 -7.66 -38.17 30.88
CA ALA A 48 -8.39 -38.61 32.06
C ALA A 48 -9.85 -39.06 31.81
N THR A 49 -10.46 -38.65 30.66
CA THR A 49 -11.88 -38.96 30.38
C THR A 49 -12.09 -40.18 29.46
N TRP A 50 -11.06 -40.66 28.78
CA TRP A 50 -11.19 -41.81 27.85
C TRP A 50 -10.48 -43.10 28.34
N THR A 51 -9.65 -43.02 29.37
CA THR A 51 -8.95 -44.19 29.92
C THR A 51 -9.82 -45.14 30.75
N LEU A 52 -11.02 -44.71 31.17
CA LEU A 52 -11.95 -45.52 31.95
C LEU A 52 -12.97 -46.34 31.14
N ALA A 53 -13.07 -46.13 29.82
CA ALA A 53 -14.07 -46.81 28.97
C ALA A 53 -13.51 -47.99 28.14
N LEU A 54 -12.19 -48.23 28.14
CA LEU A 54 -11.51 -49.24 27.29
C LEU A 54 -10.88 -50.42 28.05
N LEU A 55 -11.08 -50.54 29.39
CA LEU A 55 -10.48 -51.61 30.20
C LEU A 55 -11.40 -52.83 30.48
N ALA A 56 -12.57 -52.91 29.84
CA ALA A 56 -13.46 -54.02 30.05
C ALA A 56 -13.87 -54.70 28.75
N ALA A 57 -12.93 -55.30 27.99
CA ALA A 57 -13.16 -56.42 27.09
C ALA A 57 -11.88 -56.70 26.25
N ALA A 58 -11.03 -57.60 26.65
CA ALA A 58 -10.11 -58.24 25.73
C ALA A 58 -9.93 -59.71 26.07
N PRO A 59 -10.22 -60.65 25.13
CA PRO A 59 -9.64 -61.96 25.16
C PRO A 59 -8.21 -61.89 24.59
N ALA A 60 -7.28 -62.58 25.28
CA ALA A 60 -5.90 -62.72 24.88
C ALA A 60 -5.78 -63.42 23.50
N ALA A 61 -5.29 -62.68 22.51
CA ALA A 61 -4.80 -63.22 21.24
C ALA A 61 -3.59 -62.42 20.74
N ARG A 62 -2.45 -63.06 20.73
CA ARG A 62 -1.19 -62.86 20.00
C ARG A 62 -0.74 -61.43 19.72
N ALA A 63 0.32 -61.07 20.44
CA ALA A 63 1.23 -59.97 20.14
C ALA A 63 1.98 -60.24 18.82
N ALA A 64 1.64 -59.46 17.80
CA ALA A 64 2.50 -59.12 16.68
C ALA A 64 1.97 -57.77 16.14
N ASP A 65 2.76 -56.68 16.29
CA ASP A 65 2.56 -55.35 15.70
C ASP A 65 1.24 -54.61 16.02
N ALA A 66 0.75 -54.66 17.24
CA ALA A 66 -0.20 -53.65 17.68
C ALA A 66 0.57 -52.35 17.92
N ALA A 67 0.45 -51.40 16.98
CA ALA A 67 0.92 -50.01 17.17
C ALA A 67 0.45 -49.53 18.53
N ASP A 68 1.39 -49.09 19.39
CA ASP A 68 1.08 -48.55 20.72
C ASP A 68 -0.04 -47.49 20.62
N PRO A 69 -1.23 -47.68 21.21
CA PRO A 69 -2.34 -46.75 21.08
C PRO A 69 -1.99 -45.32 21.53
N ALA A 70 -1.05 -45.17 22.47
CA ALA A 70 -0.54 -43.91 22.91
C ALA A 70 0.29 -43.22 21.81
N ARG A 71 1.11 -43.97 21.10
CA ARG A 71 1.86 -43.45 19.93
C ARG A 71 0.92 -43.05 18.79
N ALA A 72 -0.09 -43.86 18.49
CA ALA A 72 -1.09 -43.54 17.47
C ALA A 72 -1.87 -42.25 17.81
N PHE A 73 -2.24 -42.08 19.07
CA PHE A 73 -2.89 -40.87 19.55
C PHE A 73 -1.98 -39.62 19.45
N LEU A 74 -0.72 -39.75 19.87
CA LEU A 74 0.24 -38.66 19.75
C LEU A 74 0.50 -38.28 18.29
N ALA A 75 0.66 -39.23 17.42
CA ALA A 75 0.83 -38.99 15.98
C ALA A 75 -0.38 -38.29 15.37
N ALA A 76 -1.61 -38.68 15.75
CA ALA A 76 -2.83 -38.04 15.31
C ALA A 76 -2.93 -36.59 15.84
N ALA A 77 -2.54 -36.35 17.10
CA ALA A 77 -2.52 -35.02 17.70
C ALA A 77 -1.49 -34.10 17.02
N GLU A 78 -0.30 -34.62 16.69
CA GLU A 78 0.71 -33.88 15.92
C GLU A 78 0.24 -33.56 14.51
N ALA A 79 -0.37 -34.49 13.80
CA ALA A 79 -0.95 -34.25 12.49
C ALA A 79 -2.04 -33.19 12.53
N ALA A 80 -2.93 -33.25 13.52
CA ALA A 80 -3.95 -32.24 13.72
C ALA A 80 -3.36 -30.84 14.02
N ALA A 81 -2.31 -30.77 14.83
CA ALA A 81 -1.63 -29.51 15.14
C ALA A 81 -0.92 -28.93 13.90
N GLU A 82 -0.37 -29.78 13.02
CA GLU A 82 0.23 -29.36 11.76
C GLU A 82 -0.83 -28.79 10.80
N GLU A 83 -1.98 -29.47 10.63
CA GLU A 83 -3.06 -28.98 9.77
C GLU A 83 -3.70 -27.70 10.33
N GLU A 84 -3.89 -27.59 11.65
CA GLU A 84 -4.36 -26.36 12.27
C GLU A 84 -3.39 -25.20 12.02
N ALA A 85 -2.08 -25.45 12.15
CA ALA A 85 -1.06 -24.45 11.87
C ALA A 85 -1.03 -24.06 10.38
N TYR A 86 -1.25 -25.01 9.47
CA TYR A 86 -1.36 -24.74 8.04
C TYR A 86 -2.53 -23.80 7.74
N VAL A 87 -3.74 -24.13 8.18
CA VAL A 87 -4.95 -23.34 7.90
C VAL A 87 -4.83 -21.94 8.51
N SER A 88 -4.45 -21.88 9.80
CA SER A 88 -4.28 -20.60 10.51
C SER A 88 -3.14 -19.77 9.93
N GLY A 89 -2.08 -20.41 9.47
CA GLY A 89 -0.93 -19.78 8.84
C GLY A 89 -1.29 -19.15 7.49
N VAL A 90 -2.05 -19.86 6.63
CA VAL A 90 -2.54 -19.29 5.36
C VAL A 90 -3.41 -18.06 5.63
N GLU A 91 -4.37 -18.17 6.55
CA GLU A 91 -5.25 -17.06 6.92
C GLU A 91 -4.46 -15.85 7.44
N ALA A 92 -3.52 -16.09 8.36
CA ALA A 92 -2.67 -15.05 8.94
C ALA A 92 -1.73 -14.42 7.90
N TYR A 93 -1.23 -15.20 6.94
CA TYR A 93 -0.40 -14.69 5.85
C TYR A 93 -1.17 -13.71 4.97
N LEU A 94 -2.36 -14.10 4.48
CA LEU A 94 -3.17 -13.27 3.60
C LEU A 94 -3.60 -11.97 4.30
N TYR A 95 -4.07 -12.08 5.54
CA TYR A 95 -4.44 -10.92 6.37
C TYR A 95 -3.23 -10.03 6.70
N GLY A 96 -2.09 -10.66 6.97
CA GLY A 96 -0.86 -10.00 7.41
C GLY A 96 -0.02 -9.41 6.29
N TYR A 97 -0.22 -9.83 5.03
CA TYR A 97 0.63 -9.44 3.91
C TYR A 97 0.80 -7.92 3.79
N PRO A 98 -0.28 -7.09 3.77
CA PRO A 98 -0.13 -5.64 3.70
C PRO A 98 0.64 -5.05 4.88
N ARG A 99 0.50 -5.63 6.07
CA ARG A 99 1.20 -5.18 7.29
C ARG A 99 2.70 -5.42 7.20
N VAL A 100 3.08 -6.60 6.77
CA VAL A 100 4.49 -6.97 6.61
C VAL A 100 5.12 -6.21 5.46
N GLU A 101 4.41 -6.01 4.35
CA GLU A 101 4.90 -5.20 3.22
C GLU A 101 5.11 -3.74 3.63
N LEU A 102 4.20 -3.14 4.39
CA LEU A 102 4.39 -1.80 4.93
C LEU A 102 5.60 -1.75 5.89
N ALA A 103 5.77 -2.74 6.77
CA ALA A 103 6.93 -2.82 7.66
C ALA A 103 8.25 -2.90 6.89
N ARG A 104 8.30 -3.68 5.78
CA ARG A 104 9.47 -3.76 4.89
C ARG A 104 9.78 -2.42 4.24
N ARG A 105 8.78 -1.72 3.72
CA ARG A 105 8.94 -0.38 3.14
C ARG A 105 9.45 0.62 4.17
N ILE A 106 8.84 0.66 5.34
CA ILE A 106 9.30 1.50 6.44
C ILE A 106 10.77 1.19 6.77
N HIS A 107 11.13 -0.08 6.91
CA HIS A 107 12.50 -0.48 7.21
C HIS A 107 13.47 0.01 6.13
N ASN A 108 13.20 -0.27 4.87
CA ASN A 108 14.10 0.08 3.77
C ASN A 108 14.23 1.60 3.55
N GLU A 109 13.14 2.35 3.73
CA GLU A 109 13.11 3.76 3.36
C GLU A 109 13.33 4.73 4.53
N THR A 110 13.25 4.25 5.79
CA THR A 110 13.42 5.11 6.97
C THR A 110 14.59 4.73 7.89
N GLN A 111 15.15 3.53 7.76
CA GLN A 111 16.27 3.10 8.60
C GLN A 111 17.61 3.23 7.87
N ARG A 112 18.62 3.59 8.63
CA ARG A 112 19.98 3.69 8.12
C ARG A 112 20.61 2.30 8.07
N VAL A 113 21.02 1.86 6.88
CA VAL A 113 21.65 0.54 6.69
C VAL A 113 23.17 0.64 6.81
N ALA A 114 23.78 1.69 6.20
CA ALA A 114 25.21 1.99 6.31
C ALA A 114 25.41 3.51 6.43
N ALA A 115 26.59 3.92 6.85
CA ALA A 115 26.88 5.35 7.10
C ALA A 115 26.81 6.20 5.82
N ASP A 116 27.14 5.63 4.69
CA ASP A 116 27.15 6.21 3.34
C ASP A 116 25.84 5.98 2.58
N GLN A 117 25.06 4.98 2.98
CA GLN A 117 23.76 4.63 2.41
C GLN A 117 22.66 5.13 3.36
N GLY A 118 22.34 6.41 3.29
CA GLY A 118 21.26 6.98 4.09
C GLY A 118 19.91 6.47 3.65
N ASN A 119 18.98 6.35 4.60
CA ASN A 119 17.56 6.24 4.32
C ASN A 119 17.04 7.46 3.53
N PHE A 120 15.86 7.36 2.93
CA PHE A 120 15.27 8.50 2.22
C PHE A 120 14.89 9.61 3.20
N ALA A 121 14.11 9.30 4.25
CA ALA A 121 13.86 10.20 5.37
C ALA A 121 13.49 9.41 6.63
N PRO A 122 13.73 9.94 7.85
CA PRO A 122 13.17 9.37 9.06
C PRO A 122 11.64 9.34 9.04
N ARG A 123 11.02 8.56 9.94
CA ARG A 123 9.58 8.62 10.17
C ARG A 123 9.12 10.05 10.48
N ASN A 124 7.89 10.38 10.10
CA ASN A 124 7.26 11.69 10.27
C ASN A 124 7.95 12.83 9.52
N ARG A 125 8.77 12.50 8.52
CA ARG A 125 9.36 13.46 7.60
C ARG A 125 9.05 13.10 6.15
N CYS A 126 8.86 14.13 5.32
CA CYS A 126 8.74 13.95 3.88
C CYS A 126 10.10 13.74 3.23
N TYR A 127 10.12 12.94 2.16
CA TYR A 127 11.13 13.05 1.13
C TYR A 127 10.46 13.33 -0.21
N TYR A 128 11.17 14.03 -1.09
CA TYR A 128 10.65 14.51 -2.36
C TYR A 128 11.55 14.03 -3.48
N PHE A 129 10.99 13.42 -4.49
CA PHE A 129 11.73 13.13 -5.70
C PHE A 129 11.86 14.38 -6.55
N ASP A 130 13.05 14.58 -7.11
CA ASP A 130 13.50 15.83 -7.72
C ASP A 130 12.95 16.07 -9.13
N ARG A 131 12.54 15.01 -9.83
CA ARG A 131 12.09 15.06 -11.22
C ARG A 131 11.10 13.95 -11.56
N LEU A 132 10.54 14.02 -12.78
CA LEU A 132 9.77 12.93 -13.36
C LEU A 132 10.67 11.72 -13.67
N ALA A 133 10.08 10.52 -13.65
CA ALA A 133 10.76 9.29 -14.05
C ALA A 133 11.18 9.34 -15.53
N ARG A 134 12.35 8.79 -15.83
CA ARG A 134 12.92 8.68 -17.18
C ARG A 134 13.34 7.24 -17.46
N PRO A 135 13.48 6.85 -18.72
CA PRO A 135 14.01 5.54 -19.06
C PRO A 135 15.38 5.29 -18.42
N GLY A 136 15.58 4.10 -17.88
CA GLY A 136 16.85 3.71 -17.29
C GLY A 136 17.10 4.19 -15.87
N ASP A 137 16.14 4.83 -15.21
CA ASP A 137 16.27 5.24 -13.79
C ASP A 137 16.42 4.03 -12.84
N GLY A 138 16.22 2.81 -13.32
CA GLY A 138 16.39 1.60 -12.53
C GLY A 138 15.40 1.45 -11.37
N LEU A 139 14.23 2.07 -11.49
CA LEU A 139 13.22 2.10 -10.44
C LEU A 139 12.76 0.69 -10.06
N VAL A 140 12.63 0.44 -8.77
CA VAL A 140 12.02 -0.78 -8.23
C VAL A 140 10.54 -0.85 -8.60
N ILE A 141 9.88 0.31 -8.70
CA ILE A 141 8.47 0.43 -9.12
C ILE A 141 8.38 0.21 -10.62
N LYS A 142 7.57 -0.76 -11.03
CA LYS A 142 7.30 -1.06 -12.43
C LYS A 142 6.28 -0.09 -13.01
N ALA A 143 6.38 0.17 -14.32
CA ALA A 143 5.55 1.14 -15.02
C ALA A 143 5.58 2.56 -14.38
N PRO A 144 6.78 3.16 -14.25
CA PRO A 144 6.93 4.44 -13.56
C PRO A 144 6.06 5.52 -14.21
N ASN A 145 5.45 6.35 -13.37
CA ASN A 145 4.57 7.42 -13.82
C ASN A 145 5.40 8.61 -14.31
N HIS A 146 5.07 9.13 -15.50
CA HIS A 146 5.72 10.31 -16.09
C HIS A 146 4.82 11.56 -16.08
N ASP A 147 3.70 11.54 -15.34
CA ASP A 147 2.74 12.65 -15.29
C ASP A 147 2.81 13.46 -14.00
N THR A 148 3.35 12.87 -12.93
CA THR A 148 3.37 13.46 -11.58
C THR A 148 4.72 13.28 -10.91
N LEU A 149 5.14 14.29 -10.15
CA LEU A 149 6.22 14.15 -9.18
C LEU A 149 5.67 13.54 -7.89
N TYR A 150 6.56 12.89 -7.14
CA TYR A 150 6.21 12.19 -5.91
C TYR A 150 6.92 12.74 -4.70
N ALA A 151 6.17 12.83 -3.60
CA ALA A 151 6.73 12.88 -2.26
C ALA A 151 6.16 11.75 -1.43
N SER A 152 6.91 11.30 -0.44
CA SER A 152 6.49 10.21 0.41
C SER A 152 6.88 10.47 1.86
N ALA A 153 6.15 9.85 2.80
CA ALA A 153 6.47 9.83 4.22
C ALA A 153 5.87 8.60 4.89
N TYR A 154 6.56 8.10 5.91
CA TYR A 154 6.05 7.05 6.78
C TYR A 154 5.71 7.66 8.14
N LEU A 155 4.43 7.63 8.50
CA LEU A 155 3.96 8.23 9.74
C LEU A 155 3.95 7.20 10.87
N ASP A 156 4.32 7.68 12.04
CA ASP A 156 4.18 7.01 13.32
C ASP A 156 3.26 7.84 14.20
N LEU A 157 2.04 7.36 14.41
CA LEU A 157 1.02 8.03 15.21
C LEU A 157 0.96 7.55 16.66
N SER A 158 1.88 6.66 17.07
CA SER A 158 1.86 6.08 18.42
C SER A 158 2.19 7.09 19.51
N ALA A 159 3.03 8.08 19.19
CA ALA A 159 3.40 9.15 20.13
C ALA A 159 2.40 10.33 20.14
N GLY A 160 1.63 10.52 19.09
CA GLY A 160 0.66 11.59 18.96
C GLY A 160 0.28 11.91 17.51
N PRO A 161 -0.59 12.91 17.32
CA PRO A 161 -1.00 13.33 15.99
C PRO A 161 0.12 13.98 15.19
N ILE A 162 0.15 13.67 13.89
CA ILE A 162 1.03 14.32 12.91
C ILE A 162 0.19 15.20 11.99
N VAL A 163 0.63 16.42 11.80
CA VAL A 163 -0.04 17.41 10.95
C VAL A 163 0.70 17.54 9.64
N LEU A 164 -0.01 17.27 8.54
CA LEU A 164 0.45 17.56 7.18
C LEU A 164 -0.03 18.96 6.79
N HIS A 165 0.91 19.81 6.43
CA HIS A 165 0.62 21.03 5.70
C HIS A 165 0.51 20.74 4.21
N VAL A 166 -0.65 21.02 3.61
CA VAL A 166 -0.87 20.96 2.17
C VAL A 166 -0.82 22.40 1.66
N PRO A 167 0.08 22.75 0.74
CA PRO A 167 0.16 24.10 0.21
C PRO A 167 -1.04 24.43 -0.69
N SER A 168 -1.27 25.70 -0.97
CA SER A 168 -2.22 26.09 -2.02
C SER A 168 -1.74 25.60 -3.38
N MET A 169 -2.58 24.84 -4.08
CA MET A 169 -2.26 24.17 -5.34
C MET A 169 -2.91 24.85 -6.55
N GLY A 170 -3.83 25.82 -6.34
CA GLY A 170 -4.56 26.45 -7.43
C GLY A 170 -5.29 25.43 -8.29
N THR A 171 -5.11 25.50 -9.60
CA THR A 171 -5.73 24.57 -10.56
C THR A 171 -4.94 23.25 -10.73
N ARG A 172 -3.73 23.14 -10.18
CA ARG A 172 -2.87 21.97 -10.35
C ARG A 172 -3.46 20.73 -9.67
N TYR A 173 -3.50 19.62 -10.39
CA TYR A 173 -3.89 18.33 -9.82
C TYR A 173 -2.86 17.88 -8.77
N TYR A 174 -3.37 17.45 -7.64
CA TYR A 174 -2.60 16.78 -6.60
C TYR A 174 -3.47 15.77 -5.85
N VAL A 175 -2.82 14.81 -5.25
CA VAL A 175 -3.44 13.81 -4.39
C VAL A 175 -2.43 13.31 -3.36
N ALA A 176 -2.89 13.06 -2.13
CA ALA A 176 -2.13 12.35 -1.12
C ALA A 176 -2.86 11.06 -0.74
N LEU A 177 -2.30 9.95 -1.20
CA LEU A 177 -2.75 8.62 -0.87
C LEU A 177 -2.27 8.26 0.52
N VAL A 178 -3.15 7.70 1.34
CA VAL A 178 -2.85 7.17 2.66
C VAL A 178 -3.05 5.67 2.63
N VAL A 179 -2.01 4.91 2.94
CA VAL A 179 -2.06 3.46 3.10
C VAL A 179 -1.81 3.13 4.56
N ASP A 180 -2.74 2.45 5.20
CA ASP A 180 -2.59 2.02 6.59
C ASP A 180 -1.94 0.63 6.70
N ALA A 181 -1.55 0.25 7.91
CA ALA A 181 -0.92 -1.04 8.16
C ALA A 181 -1.81 -2.25 7.83
N ALA A 182 -3.12 -2.10 7.70
CA ALA A 182 -4.02 -3.17 7.29
C ALA A 182 -4.17 -3.27 5.76
N GLY A 183 -3.47 -2.40 5.00
CA GLY A 183 -3.60 -2.29 3.56
C GLY A 183 -4.82 -1.50 3.13
N GLY A 184 -5.50 -0.84 4.08
CA GLY A 184 -6.53 0.13 3.78
C GLY A 184 -5.94 1.28 2.98
N VAL A 185 -6.57 1.57 1.84
CA VAL A 185 -6.18 2.68 0.97
C VAL A 185 -7.26 3.74 1.07
N GLY A 186 -6.85 4.97 1.36
CA GLY A 186 -7.79 6.08 1.46
C GLY A 186 -7.21 7.37 0.91
N THR A 187 -7.99 8.10 0.16
CA THR A 187 -7.66 9.48 -0.22
C THR A 187 -8.64 10.41 0.46
N ARG A 188 -8.12 11.18 1.40
CA ARG A 188 -8.86 12.22 2.10
C ARG A 188 -8.21 13.59 1.90
N ILE A 189 -7.21 13.67 1.03
CA ILE A 189 -6.41 14.85 0.72
C ILE A 189 -6.17 14.85 -0.78
N GLY A 190 -6.58 15.91 -1.44
CA GLY A 190 -6.46 16.06 -2.88
C GLY A 190 -7.41 17.11 -3.41
N ARG A 191 -7.25 17.51 -4.68
CA ARG A 191 -8.07 18.55 -5.30
C ARG A 191 -9.57 18.31 -5.08
N ARG A 192 -10.03 17.08 -5.24
CA ARG A 192 -11.44 16.69 -5.08
C ARG A 192 -11.95 16.80 -3.63
N VAL A 193 -11.09 16.57 -2.63
CA VAL A 193 -11.51 16.43 -1.21
C VAL A 193 -11.15 17.63 -0.36
N THR A 194 -9.95 18.19 -0.53
CA THR A 194 -9.46 19.35 0.24
C THR A 194 -9.51 20.66 -0.54
N GLY A 195 -9.79 20.58 -1.85
CA GLY A 195 -9.87 21.76 -2.71
C GLY A 195 -8.49 22.32 -3.10
N PRO A 196 -8.48 23.49 -3.77
CA PRO A 196 -7.27 24.10 -4.32
C PRO A 196 -6.45 24.88 -3.28
N GLY A 197 -7.06 25.29 -2.17
CA GLY A 197 -6.42 26.11 -1.13
C GLY A 197 -5.50 25.31 -0.23
N GLY A 198 -4.65 26.02 0.52
CA GLY A 198 -3.80 25.40 1.54
C GLY A 198 -4.62 24.93 2.75
N VAL A 199 -4.24 23.81 3.34
CA VAL A 199 -4.92 23.24 4.50
C VAL A 199 -3.95 22.44 5.37
N ASP A 200 -4.14 22.52 6.68
CA ASP A 200 -3.48 21.64 7.64
C ASP A 200 -4.40 20.46 7.98
N VAL A 201 -3.87 19.26 7.88
CA VAL A 201 -4.60 18.00 8.11
C VAL A 201 -3.92 17.22 9.21
N ALA A 202 -4.61 16.98 10.32
CA ALA A 202 -4.12 16.17 11.43
C ALA A 202 -4.45 14.69 11.20
N PHE A 203 -3.43 13.84 11.12
CA PHE A 203 -3.56 12.39 11.24
C PHE A 203 -3.53 12.01 12.72
N VAL A 204 -4.56 11.31 13.15
CA VAL A 204 -4.77 10.96 14.56
C VAL A 204 -4.83 9.44 14.70
N GLY A 205 -3.89 8.87 15.45
CA GLY A 205 -3.82 7.43 15.70
C GLY A 205 -4.94 6.92 16.64
N PRO A 206 -5.14 5.59 16.71
CA PRO A 206 -6.24 4.97 17.46
C PRO A 206 -6.12 5.16 18.96
N GLY A 207 -4.92 5.41 19.48
CA GLY A 207 -4.64 5.61 20.90
C GLY A 207 -4.85 7.02 21.42
N PHE A 208 -4.95 8.02 20.55
CA PHE A 208 -5.01 9.43 20.96
C PHE A 208 -6.37 9.81 21.57
N ARG A 209 -6.33 10.44 22.74
CA ARG A 209 -7.51 10.90 23.51
C ARG A 209 -7.49 12.39 23.82
N GLY A 210 -6.45 13.12 23.36
CA GLY A 210 -6.31 14.56 23.59
C GLY A 210 -7.23 15.39 22.70
N GLU A 211 -7.22 16.70 22.95
CA GLU A 211 -7.94 17.69 22.15
C GLU A 211 -7.12 18.12 20.92
N LEU A 212 -7.82 18.58 19.91
CA LEU A 212 -7.24 19.09 18.67
C LEU A 212 -7.62 20.56 18.52
N PRO A 213 -6.76 21.41 17.93
CA PRO A 213 -7.09 22.80 17.66
C PRO A 213 -8.38 22.91 16.83
N PRO A 214 -9.25 23.88 17.15
CA PRO A 214 -10.47 24.11 16.38
C PRO A 214 -10.15 24.51 14.94
N GLY A 215 -11.01 24.10 14.00
CA GLY A 215 -10.87 24.42 12.58
C GLY A 215 -9.86 23.57 11.80
N MET A 216 -9.12 22.67 12.46
CA MET A 216 -8.21 21.75 11.79
C MET A 216 -8.97 20.58 11.15
N LYS A 217 -8.62 20.22 9.92
CA LYS A 217 -9.14 19.00 9.30
C LYS A 217 -8.53 17.79 9.98
N VAL A 218 -9.38 16.86 10.46
CA VAL A 218 -8.94 15.68 11.22
C VAL A 218 -9.22 14.41 10.45
N LEU A 219 -8.19 13.58 10.31
CA LEU A 219 -8.27 12.24 9.74
C LEU A 219 -7.92 11.21 10.81
N ARG A 220 -8.94 10.63 11.45
CA ARG A 220 -8.75 9.54 12.41
C ARG A 220 -8.38 8.25 11.68
N GLN A 221 -7.29 7.65 12.12
CA GLN A 221 -6.72 6.45 11.54
C GLN A 221 -7.00 5.23 12.42
N ARG A 222 -7.09 4.04 11.80
CA ARG A 222 -7.28 2.77 12.50
C ARG A 222 -5.95 2.13 12.92
N ALA A 223 -4.83 2.60 12.36
CA ALA A 223 -3.48 2.11 12.60
C ALA A 223 -2.55 3.25 13.03
N ASN A 224 -1.46 2.91 13.71
CA ASN A 224 -0.40 3.86 14.06
C ASN A 224 0.59 4.08 12.91
N ASP A 225 0.82 3.04 12.10
CA ASP A 225 1.74 3.10 10.98
C ASP A 225 1.00 3.39 9.68
N LEU A 226 1.40 4.45 8.98
CA LEU A 226 0.84 4.86 7.70
C LEU A 226 1.96 5.10 6.69
N TRP A 227 1.67 4.85 5.43
CA TRP A 227 2.43 5.37 4.30
C TRP A 227 1.62 6.48 3.63
N LEU A 228 2.21 7.66 3.53
CA LEU A 228 1.66 8.83 2.86
C LEU A 228 2.40 9.00 1.53
N LEU A 229 1.69 8.91 0.41
CA LEU A 229 2.22 9.08 -0.93
C LEU A 229 1.53 10.25 -1.63
N MET A 230 2.26 11.34 -1.78
CA MET A 230 1.78 12.57 -2.39
C MET A 230 2.20 12.61 -3.86
N ARG A 231 1.30 13.08 -4.72
CA ARG A 231 1.54 13.28 -6.14
C ARG A 231 1.12 14.68 -6.55
N VAL A 232 1.96 15.35 -7.33
CA VAL A 232 1.70 16.67 -7.91
C VAL A 232 1.92 16.60 -9.40
N ALA A 233 0.93 17.01 -10.19
CA ALA A 233 1.01 16.97 -11.65
C ALA A 233 2.11 17.87 -12.18
N SER A 234 2.80 17.40 -13.21
CA SER A 234 3.75 18.18 -14.00
C SER A 234 3.49 17.93 -15.49
N ALA A 235 3.59 18.99 -16.27
CA ALA A 235 3.54 18.91 -17.74
C ALA A 235 4.93 18.61 -18.35
N GLY A 236 5.94 18.38 -17.51
CA GLY A 236 7.33 18.22 -17.96
C GLY A 236 8.02 19.53 -18.30
N GLY A 237 9.25 19.47 -18.82
CA GLY A 237 10.02 20.64 -19.21
C GLY A 237 10.16 21.68 -18.10
N ALA A 238 9.92 22.95 -18.39
CA ALA A 238 10.02 24.03 -17.40
C ALA A 238 9.04 23.92 -16.22
N ASP A 239 7.91 23.22 -16.41
CA ASP A 239 6.92 23.01 -15.36
C ASP A 239 7.37 22.01 -14.30
N GLU A 240 8.31 21.13 -14.61
CA GLU A 240 8.87 20.15 -13.68
C GLU A 240 9.45 20.83 -12.43
N ALA A 241 10.25 21.89 -12.63
CA ALA A 241 10.84 22.65 -11.53
C ALA A 241 9.77 23.41 -10.70
N VAL A 242 8.68 23.86 -11.34
CA VAL A 242 7.56 24.49 -10.63
C VAL A 242 6.83 23.47 -9.75
N ALA A 243 6.55 22.29 -10.31
CA ALA A 243 5.88 21.21 -9.59
C ALA A 243 6.74 20.68 -8.43
N ALA A 244 8.07 20.57 -8.61
CA ALA A 244 9.01 20.17 -7.56
C ALA A 244 8.97 21.16 -6.38
N ARG A 245 9.06 22.48 -6.64
CA ARG A 245 8.97 23.49 -5.59
C ARG A 245 7.63 23.48 -4.85
N LEU A 246 6.53 23.16 -5.52
CA LEU A 246 5.24 22.99 -4.86
C LEU A 246 5.22 21.72 -3.99
N LEU A 247 5.81 20.64 -4.48
CA LEU A 247 5.91 19.38 -3.74
C LEU A 247 6.70 19.53 -2.44
N GLU A 248 7.81 20.28 -2.45
CA GLU A 248 8.63 20.56 -1.26
C GLU A 248 7.89 21.36 -0.17
N ARG A 249 6.79 22.00 -0.50
CA ARG A 249 5.95 22.72 0.46
C ARG A 249 4.98 21.83 1.23
N PHE A 250 4.82 20.58 0.83
CA PHE A 250 4.16 19.60 1.68
C PHE A 250 5.10 19.27 2.85
N THR A 251 4.71 19.60 4.06
CA THR A 251 5.56 19.42 5.23
C THR A 251 4.80 18.75 6.36
N LEU A 252 5.52 18.02 7.21
CA LEU A 252 4.99 17.33 8.38
C LEU A 252 5.50 17.98 9.66
N ARG A 253 4.65 18.00 10.69
CA ARG A 253 5.02 18.41 12.04
C ARG A 253 4.21 17.63 13.08
N GLU A 254 4.77 17.43 14.24
CA GLU A 254 3.99 16.95 15.39
C GLU A 254 2.99 18.00 15.85
N LEU A 255 1.86 17.55 16.39
CA LEU A 255 0.87 18.45 16.97
C LEU A 255 1.53 19.24 18.13
N GLY A 256 1.33 20.57 18.12
CA GLY A 256 1.97 21.47 19.10
C GLY A 256 3.30 22.08 18.65
N MET A 257 4.00 21.48 17.70
CA MET A 257 5.18 22.10 17.10
C MET A 257 4.78 23.29 16.20
N ARG A 258 5.45 24.43 16.37
CA ARG A 258 5.19 25.63 15.54
C ARG A 258 5.82 25.54 14.14
N ARG A 259 6.97 24.89 14.03
CA ARG A 259 7.70 24.77 12.76
C ARG A 259 7.76 23.31 12.32
N PRO A 260 7.49 23.04 11.04
CA PRO A 260 7.69 21.70 10.48
C PRO A 260 9.18 21.39 10.41
N GLU A 261 9.51 20.13 10.48
CA GLU A 261 10.83 19.68 10.10
C GLU A 261 10.96 19.67 8.58
N ARG A 262 12.09 20.14 8.08
CA ARG A 262 12.35 20.18 6.63
C ARG A 262 12.45 18.76 6.09
N GLY A 263 11.75 18.49 5.01
CA GLY A 263 11.87 17.25 4.24
C GLY A 263 13.22 17.15 3.52
N ARG A 264 13.45 16.02 2.88
CA ARG A 264 14.69 15.72 2.17
C ARG A 264 14.44 15.56 0.67
N ASN A 265 15.22 16.23 -0.18
CA ASN A 265 15.23 15.98 -1.61
C ASN A 265 16.05 14.71 -1.88
N VAL A 266 15.51 13.83 -2.70
CA VAL A 266 16.09 12.54 -3.06
C VAL A 266 16.06 12.41 -4.58
N PRO A 267 17.19 12.10 -5.24
CA PRO A 267 17.17 11.78 -6.65
C PRO A 267 16.22 10.62 -6.92
N ILE A 268 15.41 10.71 -7.98
CA ILE A 268 14.38 9.68 -8.27
C ILE A 268 15.01 8.31 -8.56
N ASP A 269 16.23 8.28 -9.10
CA ASP A 269 17.02 7.08 -9.39
C ASP A 269 17.77 6.53 -8.17
N ALA A 270 17.69 7.22 -7.00
CA ALA A 270 18.26 6.69 -5.78
C ALA A 270 17.51 5.40 -5.36
N GLN A 271 18.29 4.39 -4.98
CA GLN A 271 17.75 3.15 -4.45
C GLN A 271 17.67 3.21 -2.92
N ALA A 272 16.52 2.85 -2.37
CA ALA A 272 16.43 2.62 -0.94
C ALA A 272 17.32 1.43 -0.56
N PRO A 273 18.10 1.52 0.53
CA PRO A 273 18.90 0.39 1.00
C PRO A 273 18.01 -0.83 1.24
N GLN A 274 18.37 -1.95 0.61
CA GLN A 274 17.64 -3.21 0.74
C GLN A 274 18.20 -4.00 1.92
N ALA A 275 17.64 -3.76 3.11
CA ALA A 275 17.95 -4.59 4.27
C ALA A 275 16.88 -5.69 4.41
N PRO A 276 17.27 -6.95 4.60
CA PRO A 276 16.31 -8.03 4.77
C PRO A 276 15.63 -7.91 6.14
N LEU A 277 14.45 -7.29 6.20
CA LEU A 277 13.63 -7.31 7.42
C LEU A 277 13.04 -8.71 7.63
N ALA A 278 12.42 -9.26 6.59
CA ALA A 278 11.91 -10.62 6.52
C ALA A 278 11.68 -10.99 5.05
N PRO A 279 12.23 -12.09 4.55
CA PRO A 279 11.76 -12.68 3.31
C PRO A 279 10.28 -13.04 3.42
N MET A 280 9.49 -12.76 2.37
CA MET A 280 8.05 -13.03 2.37
C MET A 280 7.72 -14.53 2.34
N ASP A 281 8.71 -15.38 2.10
CA ASP A 281 8.66 -16.84 2.02
C ASP A 281 9.30 -17.54 3.22
N SER A 282 9.55 -16.84 4.31
CA SER A 282 10.15 -17.39 5.53
C SER A 282 9.28 -17.22 6.76
N LEU A 283 9.51 -18.02 7.79
CA LEU A 283 8.82 -17.91 9.09
C LEU A 283 9.04 -16.56 9.77
N GLN A 284 10.07 -15.79 9.36
CA GLN A 284 10.27 -14.43 9.82
C GLN A 284 9.12 -13.48 9.41
N PHE A 285 8.38 -13.82 8.35
CA PHE A 285 7.14 -13.14 8.00
C PHE A 285 6.19 -13.06 9.19
N TYR A 286 5.95 -14.19 9.86
CA TYR A 286 5.04 -14.25 11.02
C TYR A 286 5.59 -13.49 12.24
N ALA A 287 6.92 -13.48 12.42
CA ALA A 287 7.53 -12.69 13.49
C ALA A 287 7.37 -11.17 13.25
N VAL A 288 7.50 -10.72 12.00
CA VAL A 288 7.21 -9.31 11.65
C VAL A 288 5.72 -9.02 11.81
N LEU A 289 4.85 -9.92 11.35
CA LEU A 289 3.41 -9.78 11.49
C LEU A 289 3.01 -9.64 12.97
N ASP A 290 3.56 -10.49 13.85
CA ASP A 290 3.26 -10.45 15.29
C ASP A 290 3.58 -9.06 15.89
N ARG A 291 4.75 -8.49 15.56
CA ARG A 291 5.12 -7.13 15.97
C ARG A 291 4.17 -6.07 15.40
N MET A 292 3.75 -6.22 14.15
CA MET A 292 2.83 -5.27 13.52
C MET A 292 1.42 -5.33 14.13
N LEU A 293 0.97 -6.50 14.57
CA LEU A 293 -0.30 -6.68 15.27
C LEU A 293 -0.30 -6.04 16.67
N GLN A 294 0.84 -6.03 17.36
CA GLN A 294 0.99 -5.33 18.63
C GLN A 294 0.99 -3.81 18.45
N ARG A 295 1.66 -3.34 17.43
CA ARG A 295 1.82 -1.92 17.15
C ARG A 295 0.56 -1.26 16.58
N ASN A 296 -0.18 -2.00 15.76
CA ASN A 296 -1.36 -1.53 15.05
C ASN A 296 -2.60 -2.31 15.51
N PRO A 297 -3.52 -1.70 16.26
CA PRO A 297 -4.68 -2.41 16.78
C PRO A 297 -5.48 -3.11 15.70
N VAL A 298 -5.83 -4.34 15.98
CA VAL A 298 -6.73 -5.12 15.12
C VAL A 298 -8.16 -4.62 15.32
N PRO A 299 -8.94 -4.39 14.24
CA PRO A 299 -10.33 -4.01 14.34
C PRO A 299 -11.14 -4.95 15.24
N PRO A 300 -12.16 -4.45 15.96
CA PRO A 300 -12.99 -5.29 16.83
C PRO A 300 -13.58 -6.51 16.14
N GLU A 301 -13.99 -6.37 14.89
CA GLU A 301 -14.54 -7.41 14.02
C GLU A 301 -13.56 -8.56 13.76
N ASP A 302 -12.25 -8.27 13.74
CA ASP A 302 -11.19 -9.23 13.43
C ASP A 302 -10.56 -9.87 14.69
N ARG A 303 -10.98 -9.49 15.90
CA ARG A 303 -10.42 -10.05 17.15
C ARG A 303 -10.59 -11.55 17.28
N GLY A 304 -11.59 -12.13 16.62
CA GLY A 304 -11.80 -13.57 16.53
C GLY A 304 -10.62 -14.30 15.86
N LEU A 305 -10.03 -13.68 14.84
CA LEU A 305 -8.83 -14.21 14.15
C LEU A 305 -7.65 -14.31 15.11
N LEU A 306 -7.38 -13.24 15.87
CA LEU A 306 -6.27 -13.25 16.83
C LEU A 306 -6.39 -14.41 17.83
N ARG A 307 -7.59 -14.69 18.35
CA ARG A 307 -7.78 -15.81 19.29
C ARG A 307 -7.45 -17.16 18.66
N ARG A 308 -7.74 -17.35 17.35
CA ARG A 308 -7.35 -18.57 16.63
C ARG A 308 -5.83 -18.63 16.44
N TRP A 309 -5.24 -17.54 16.01
CA TRP A 309 -3.79 -17.49 15.75
C TRP A 309 -2.92 -17.57 17.00
N GLN A 310 -3.44 -17.22 18.18
CA GLN A 310 -2.75 -17.45 19.45
C GLN A 310 -2.42 -18.93 19.69
N ARG A 311 -3.18 -19.85 19.11
CA ARG A 311 -2.91 -21.30 19.19
C ARG A 311 -1.64 -21.72 18.44
N ILE A 312 -1.25 -20.93 17.45
CA ILE A 312 0.02 -21.09 16.73
C ILE A 312 1.09 -20.07 17.17
N GLY A 313 0.85 -19.35 18.28
CA GLY A 313 1.79 -18.39 18.86
C GLY A 313 1.71 -16.96 18.32
N LEU A 314 0.86 -16.67 17.33
CA LEU A 314 0.71 -15.33 16.74
C LEU A 314 -0.23 -14.43 17.58
N GLY A 315 0.01 -13.12 17.53
CA GLY A 315 -0.80 -12.12 18.25
C GLY A 315 -0.49 -12.03 19.72
N THR A 316 0.60 -12.64 20.19
CA THR A 316 1.05 -12.65 21.58
C THR A 316 2.12 -11.62 21.90
N GLY A 317 2.76 -11.05 20.87
CA GLY A 317 3.92 -10.16 20.98
C GLY A 317 5.24 -10.88 21.23
N GLY A 318 5.24 -12.22 21.19
CA GLY A 318 6.41 -13.05 21.46
C GLY A 318 6.62 -14.20 20.47
N PHE A 319 6.09 -14.08 19.25
CA PHE A 319 6.27 -15.10 18.24
C PHE A 319 7.75 -15.25 17.86
N ASP A 320 8.31 -16.43 18.14
CA ASP A 320 9.69 -16.78 17.84
C ASP A 320 9.73 -18.05 16.96
N PRO A 321 10.15 -17.95 15.69
CA PRO A 321 10.27 -19.09 14.80
C PRO A 321 11.16 -20.22 15.34
N ALA A 322 12.17 -19.87 16.16
CA ALA A 322 13.09 -20.87 16.71
C ALA A 322 12.46 -21.76 17.80
N ARG A 323 11.38 -21.28 18.42
CA ARG A 323 10.70 -21.96 19.55
C ARG A 323 9.42 -22.68 19.17
N LEU A 324 9.09 -22.74 17.88
CA LEU A 324 7.88 -23.41 17.41
C LEU A 324 7.97 -24.93 17.63
N PRO A 325 6.88 -25.56 18.13
CA PRO A 325 6.77 -27.01 18.11
C PRO A 325 6.93 -27.54 16.68
N PRO A 326 7.59 -28.72 16.48
CA PRO A 326 7.84 -29.24 15.14
C PRO A 326 6.60 -29.35 14.24
N PRO A 327 5.43 -29.83 14.69
CA PRO A 327 4.22 -29.87 13.86
C PRO A 327 3.75 -28.48 13.43
N VAL A 328 3.75 -27.50 14.37
CA VAL A 328 3.36 -26.12 14.07
C VAL A 328 4.30 -25.48 13.06
N ARG A 329 5.62 -25.72 13.22
CA ARG A 329 6.62 -25.26 12.25
C ARG A 329 6.33 -25.79 10.85
N ARG A 330 6.15 -27.11 10.68
CA ARG A 330 5.85 -27.71 9.37
C ARG A 330 4.58 -27.16 8.76
N GLY A 331 3.53 -26.99 9.58
CA GLY A 331 2.27 -26.40 9.14
C GLY A 331 2.44 -24.97 8.62
N LEU A 332 3.19 -24.13 9.34
CA LEU A 332 3.45 -22.75 8.93
C LEU A 332 4.36 -22.64 7.69
N GLU A 333 5.36 -23.53 7.55
CA GLU A 333 6.20 -23.60 6.33
C GLU A 333 5.38 -23.97 5.09
N ARG A 334 4.47 -24.94 5.21
CA ARG A 334 3.51 -25.29 4.16
C ARG A 334 2.56 -24.11 3.86
N ALA A 335 2.13 -23.39 4.90
CA ALA A 335 1.22 -22.24 4.77
C ALA A 335 1.85 -21.11 3.96
N LEU A 336 3.12 -20.80 4.14
CA LEU A 336 3.84 -19.81 3.34
C LEU A 336 3.75 -20.12 1.84
N ALA A 337 4.08 -21.34 1.44
CA ALA A 337 4.04 -21.75 0.05
C ALA A 337 2.60 -21.75 -0.53
N GLY A 338 1.61 -22.19 0.26
CA GLY A 338 0.21 -22.19 -0.13
C GLY A 338 -0.35 -20.77 -0.32
N ALA A 339 -0.11 -19.91 0.66
CA ALA A 339 -0.60 -18.54 0.64
C ALA A 339 -0.01 -17.70 -0.50
N GLN A 340 1.28 -17.88 -0.83
CA GLN A 340 1.90 -17.19 -1.96
C GLN A 340 1.24 -17.54 -3.30
N LYS A 341 0.84 -18.80 -3.49
CA LYS A 341 0.10 -19.23 -4.68
C LYS A 341 -1.27 -18.52 -4.74
N ILE A 342 -1.96 -18.41 -3.58
CA ILE A 342 -3.25 -17.71 -3.49
C ILE A 342 -3.08 -16.23 -3.84
N VAL A 343 -2.06 -15.53 -3.29
CA VAL A 343 -1.78 -14.12 -3.61
C VAL A 343 -1.44 -13.95 -5.10
N ALA A 344 -0.67 -14.88 -5.68
CA ALA A 344 -0.33 -14.84 -7.10
C ALA A 344 -1.58 -15.03 -7.99
N ALA A 345 -2.48 -15.92 -7.62
CA ALA A 345 -3.73 -16.14 -8.34
C ALA A 345 -4.71 -14.96 -8.18
N ALA A 346 -4.77 -14.35 -6.99
CA ALA A 346 -5.69 -13.24 -6.70
C ALA A 346 -5.43 -12.00 -7.57
N GLN A 347 -4.21 -11.80 -8.08
CA GLN A 347 -3.90 -10.67 -8.97
C GLN A 347 -4.77 -10.66 -10.23
N PHE A 348 -5.21 -11.83 -10.75
CA PHE A 348 -6.10 -11.92 -11.89
C PHE A 348 -7.52 -11.42 -11.57
N GLY A 349 -7.91 -11.39 -10.29
CA GLY A 349 -9.18 -10.85 -9.83
C GLY A 349 -9.20 -9.33 -9.63
N ILE A 350 -8.06 -8.64 -9.77
CA ILE A 350 -7.98 -7.19 -9.57
C ILE A 350 -8.60 -6.43 -10.74
N ALA A 351 -8.38 -6.91 -11.97
CA ALA A 351 -8.76 -6.21 -13.18
C ALA A 351 -10.16 -6.56 -13.68
N ASN A 352 -10.88 -5.53 -14.12
CA ASN A 352 -11.99 -5.62 -15.04
C ASN A 352 -11.46 -5.39 -16.47
N THR A 353 -12.16 -5.88 -17.47
CA THR A 353 -11.81 -5.67 -18.87
C THR A 353 -12.93 -4.97 -19.61
N VAL A 354 -12.62 -3.88 -20.30
CA VAL A 354 -13.54 -3.15 -21.17
C VAL A 354 -12.83 -2.76 -22.46
N ASN A 355 -13.44 -3.02 -23.58
CA ASN A 355 -12.88 -2.72 -24.90
C ASN A 355 -11.42 -3.21 -25.09
N GLY A 356 -11.08 -4.36 -24.47
CA GLY A 356 -9.73 -4.95 -24.46
C GLY A 356 -8.70 -4.25 -23.57
N TRP A 357 -9.13 -3.25 -22.77
CA TRP A 357 -8.31 -2.61 -21.76
C TRP A 357 -8.64 -3.16 -20.37
N ASN A 358 -7.62 -3.47 -19.59
CA ASN A 358 -7.74 -3.90 -18.20
C ASN A 358 -7.66 -2.67 -17.27
N TYR A 359 -8.59 -2.56 -16.33
CA TYR A 359 -8.61 -1.51 -15.32
C TYR A 359 -9.11 -2.06 -13.98
N SER A 360 -8.97 -1.31 -12.90
CA SER A 360 -9.47 -1.70 -11.60
C SER A 360 -10.29 -0.59 -10.95
N ASP A 361 -11.48 -0.95 -10.48
CA ASP A 361 -12.35 -0.15 -9.64
C ASP A 361 -12.31 -0.61 -8.17
N LYS A 362 -11.47 -1.59 -7.83
CA LYS A 362 -11.46 -2.29 -6.54
C LYS A 362 -10.53 -1.67 -5.50
N ILE A 363 -9.55 -0.85 -5.94
CA ILE A 363 -8.57 -0.25 -5.03
C ILE A 363 -9.28 0.63 -4.00
N GLY A 364 -8.96 0.41 -2.71
CA GLY A 364 -9.59 1.11 -1.59
C GLY A 364 -11.01 0.65 -1.23
N ARG A 365 -11.59 -0.31 -1.96
CA ARG A 365 -12.94 -0.84 -1.75
C ARG A 365 -12.97 -2.27 -1.23
N ILE A 366 -11.81 -2.91 -1.12
CA ILE A 366 -11.67 -4.28 -0.63
C ILE A 366 -11.75 -4.28 0.90
N ARG A 367 -12.67 -5.06 1.46
CA ARG A 367 -12.86 -5.15 2.92
C ARG A 367 -12.38 -6.49 3.50
N HIS A 368 -12.96 -7.59 3.06
CA HIS A 368 -12.70 -8.92 3.63
C HIS A 368 -12.09 -9.91 2.64
N ASP A 369 -11.77 -9.48 1.42
CA ASP A 369 -11.00 -10.29 0.48
C ASP A 369 -9.50 -10.05 0.74
N TRP A 370 -8.95 -10.80 1.70
CA TRP A 370 -7.55 -10.66 2.10
C TRP A 370 -6.57 -11.09 1.01
N ALA A 371 -6.96 -12.06 0.18
CA ALA A 371 -6.11 -12.49 -0.94
C ALA A 371 -5.95 -11.37 -1.98
N LEU A 372 -7.06 -10.71 -2.33
CA LEU A 372 -7.05 -9.60 -3.25
C LEU A 372 -6.31 -8.38 -2.66
N ASN A 373 -6.51 -8.10 -1.37
CA ASN A 373 -5.80 -7.03 -0.68
C ASN A 373 -4.28 -7.28 -0.62
N ALA A 374 -3.87 -8.52 -0.38
CA ALA A 374 -2.46 -8.93 -0.42
C ALA A 374 -1.87 -8.77 -1.84
N ALA A 375 -2.64 -9.12 -2.89
CA ALA A 375 -2.21 -8.95 -4.27
C ALA A 375 -2.05 -7.47 -4.66
N ILE A 376 -2.92 -6.57 -4.18
CA ILE A 376 -2.79 -5.12 -4.36
C ILE A 376 -1.56 -4.59 -3.62
N ALA A 377 -1.33 -5.02 -2.38
CA ALA A 377 -0.15 -4.64 -1.61
C ALA A 377 1.15 -5.08 -2.32
N ARG A 378 1.18 -6.28 -2.87
CA ARG A 378 2.28 -6.80 -3.69
C ARG A 378 2.53 -5.96 -4.94
N GLY A 379 1.47 -5.46 -5.57
CA GLY A 379 1.54 -4.60 -6.77
C GLY A 379 1.93 -3.15 -6.48
N GLY A 380 2.06 -2.74 -5.22
CA GLY A 380 2.56 -1.42 -4.82
C GLY A 380 1.47 -0.37 -4.60
N TYR A 381 0.21 -0.77 -4.50
CA TYR A 381 -0.97 0.09 -4.32
C TYR A 381 -1.21 1.07 -5.48
N GLY A 382 -2.39 1.60 -5.58
CA GLY A 382 -2.81 2.60 -6.55
C GLY A 382 -3.69 3.67 -5.91
N ASN A 383 -3.98 4.73 -6.65
CA ASN A 383 -4.98 5.71 -6.23
C ASN A 383 -6.38 5.08 -6.19
N LEU A 384 -7.28 5.71 -5.45
CA LEU A 384 -8.70 5.38 -5.53
C LEU A 384 -9.21 5.67 -6.96
N PRO A 385 -10.17 4.89 -7.46
CA PRO A 385 -10.74 5.11 -8.79
C PRO A 385 -11.34 6.50 -8.99
N GLU A 386 -11.74 7.17 -7.91
CA GLU A 386 -12.24 8.54 -7.93
C GLU A 386 -11.13 9.58 -8.14
N ASP A 387 -9.88 9.23 -7.89
CA ASP A 387 -8.74 10.13 -8.03
C ASP A 387 -7.96 9.87 -9.32
N SER A 388 -7.80 8.60 -9.69
CA SER A 388 -7.28 8.22 -11.01
C SER A 388 -7.59 6.77 -11.37
N VAL A 389 -7.87 6.54 -12.64
CA VAL A 389 -8.05 5.20 -13.22
C VAL A 389 -6.93 4.92 -14.22
N TYR A 390 -6.44 3.69 -14.18
CA TYR A 390 -5.37 3.20 -15.06
C TYR A 390 -5.94 2.09 -15.93
N HIS A 391 -5.92 2.30 -17.25
CA HIS A 391 -6.29 1.29 -18.24
C HIS A 391 -5.03 0.74 -18.88
N GLN A 392 -4.80 -0.56 -18.77
CA GLN A 392 -3.63 -1.25 -19.37
C GLN A 392 -4.06 -2.06 -20.59
N ARG A 393 -3.26 -1.98 -21.65
CA ARG A 393 -3.45 -2.73 -22.90
C ARG A 393 -2.18 -3.45 -23.29
N ASN A 394 -2.28 -4.77 -23.49
CA ASN A 394 -1.14 -5.62 -23.89
C ASN A 394 -1.31 -6.21 -25.30
N LEU A 395 -2.54 -6.23 -25.81
CA LEU A 395 -2.91 -6.86 -27.07
C LEU A 395 -3.54 -5.82 -28.02
N ASP A 396 -3.42 -6.02 -29.31
CA ASP A 396 -4.16 -5.26 -30.33
C ASP A 396 -5.64 -5.74 -30.42
N ASP A 397 -6.40 -5.23 -31.36
CA ASP A 397 -7.81 -5.61 -31.57
C ASP A 397 -7.96 -7.01 -32.15
N ALA A 398 -6.92 -7.55 -32.79
CA ALA A 398 -6.86 -8.94 -33.27
C ALA A 398 -6.35 -9.92 -32.20
N GLY A 399 -6.12 -9.46 -30.96
CA GLY A 399 -5.63 -10.29 -29.85
C GLY A 399 -4.15 -10.64 -29.93
N GLN A 400 -3.36 -9.94 -30.76
CA GLN A 400 -1.92 -10.16 -30.86
C GLN A 400 -1.16 -9.25 -29.89
N PRO A 401 -0.05 -9.70 -29.28
CA PRO A 401 0.78 -8.87 -28.43
C PRO A 401 1.25 -7.60 -29.15
N LEU A 402 1.20 -6.46 -28.46
CA LEU A 402 1.72 -5.21 -29.00
C LEU A 402 3.23 -5.30 -29.19
N SER A 403 3.71 -4.90 -30.37
CA SER A 403 5.12 -4.94 -30.76
C SER A 403 5.46 -3.77 -31.69
N GLY A 404 6.56 -3.08 -31.40
CA GLY A 404 7.01 -1.96 -32.24
C GLY A 404 7.49 -2.36 -33.65
N ALA A 405 7.55 -3.65 -33.94
CA ALA A 405 7.70 -4.12 -35.32
C ALA A 405 6.46 -3.84 -36.20
N ARG A 406 5.35 -3.44 -35.58
CA ARG A 406 4.10 -3.06 -36.24
C ARG A 406 3.74 -1.62 -35.89
N ARG A 407 2.93 -1.00 -36.76
CA ARG A 407 2.34 0.32 -36.51
C ARG A 407 0.94 0.15 -35.95
N TYR A 408 0.54 1.07 -35.07
CA TYR A 408 -0.82 1.07 -34.48
C TYR A 408 -1.37 2.49 -34.46
N THR A 409 -2.70 2.57 -34.42
CA THR A 409 -3.43 3.80 -34.14
C THR A 409 -4.42 3.58 -33.02
N MET A 410 -4.65 4.65 -32.25
CA MET A 410 -5.71 4.76 -31.27
C MET A 410 -6.47 6.06 -31.53
N THR A 411 -7.73 5.95 -31.98
CA THR A 411 -8.52 7.09 -32.42
C THR A 411 -9.67 7.35 -31.46
N PHE A 412 -9.68 8.53 -30.88
CA PHE A 412 -10.82 9.08 -30.12
C PHE A 412 -11.78 9.74 -31.11
N PRO A 413 -13.03 9.26 -31.23
CA PRO A 413 -14.04 9.90 -32.06
C PRO A 413 -14.34 11.32 -31.58
N PRO A 414 -14.95 12.16 -32.41
CA PRO A 414 -15.37 13.51 -32.03
C PRO A 414 -16.19 13.51 -30.74
N GLY A 415 -15.82 14.35 -29.77
CA GLY A 415 -16.53 14.46 -28.47
C GLY A 415 -16.35 13.29 -27.50
N GLN A 416 -15.55 12.26 -27.84
CA GLN A 416 -15.36 11.07 -27.01
C GLN A 416 -14.00 11.02 -26.29
N LEU A 417 -13.35 12.15 -26.10
CA LEU A 417 -12.18 12.21 -25.24
C LEU A 417 -12.50 11.78 -23.81
N PRO A 418 -11.50 11.34 -23.01
CA PRO A 418 -11.74 10.94 -21.63
C PRO A 418 -12.43 12.05 -20.82
N PRO A 419 -13.57 11.79 -20.19
CA PRO A 419 -14.24 12.77 -19.33
C PRO A 419 -13.51 12.87 -17.99
N VAL A 420 -12.52 13.76 -17.90
CA VAL A 420 -11.68 13.98 -16.72
C VAL A 420 -11.78 15.42 -16.22
N GLY A 421 -11.73 15.60 -14.90
CA GLY A 421 -11.68 16.94 -14.29
C GLY A 421 -10.27 17.52 -14.22
N ALA A 422 -9.22 16.69 -14.41
CA ALA A 422 -7.85 17.15 -14.41
C ALA A 422 -7.17 16.94 -15.78
N PHE A 423 -6.73 15.76 -16.12
CA PHE A 423 -6.06 15.45 -17.39
C PHE A 423 -5.98 13.94 -17.63
N TRP A 424 -5.57 13.55 -18.83
CA TRP A 424 -5.30 12.17 -19.18
C TRP A 424 -3.97 12.04 -19.95
N SER A 425 -3.42 10.83 -19.95
CA SER A 425 -2.21 10.48 -20.71
C SER A 425 -2.22 9.03 -21.15
N VAL A 426 -1.48 8.74 -22.24
CA VAL A 426 -1.12 7.39 -22.69
C VAL A 426 0.39 7.27 -22.66
N THR A 427 0.91 6.23 -22.02
CA THR A 427 2.34 5.94 -21.89
C THR A 427 2.61 4.54 -22.41
N ALA A 428 3.68 4.37 -23.19
CA ALA A 428 4.17 3.07 -23.63
C ALA A 428 5.33 2.59 -22.73
N TYR A 429 5.33 1.29 -22.44
CA TYR A 429 6.35 0.65 -21.62
C TYR A 429 6.94 -0.56 -22.30
N ASP A 430 8.24 -0.73 -22.17
CA ASP A 430 8.93 -1.97 -22.56
C ASP A 430 8.36 -3.14 -21.74
N LEU A 431 7.94 -4.21 -22.43
CA LEU A 431 7.27 -5.33 -21.76
C LEU A 431 8.21 -6.12 -20.84
N ALA A 432 9.47 -6.28 -21.22
CA ALA A 432 10.43 -7.09 -20.46
C ALA A 432 10.97 -6.32 -19.24
N ARG A 433 11.32 -5.05 -19.42
CA ARG A 433 11.86 -4.19 -18.36
C ARG A 433 10.77 -3.58 -17.49
N MET A 434 9.55 -3.46 -18.01
CA MET A 434 8.44 -2.73 -17.39
C MET A 434 8.83 -1.28 -17.06
N ASP A 435 9.60 -0.67 -17.95
CA ASP A 435 10.13 0.68 -17.82
C ASP A 435 9.73 1.53 -19.02
N LEU A 436 9.88 2.86 -18.90
CA LEU A 436 9.68 3.80 -19.99
C LEU A 436 10.59 3.46 -21.17
N ILE A 437 10.13 3.77 -22.38
CA ILE A 437 10.87 3.49 -23.62
C ILE A 437 11.63 4.74 -24.06
N GLU A 438 12.98 4.65 -24.13
CA GLU A 438 13.81 5.72 -24.68
C GLU A 438 13.47 5.98 -26.14
N ASN A 439 13.39 7.25 -26.52
CA ASN A 439 13.03 7.65 -27.88
C ASN A 439 13.64 9.01 -28.27
N PRO A 440 13.84 9.28 -29.56
CA PRO A 440 14.61 10.44 -30.02
C PRO A 440 13.99 11.79 -29.70
N ILE A 441 12.67 11.86 -29.50
CA ILE A 441 11.97 13.11 -29.15
C ILE A 441 11.67 13.23 -27.64
N ARG A 442 12.15 12.30 -26.82
CA ARG A 442 11.93 12.22 -25.36
C ARG A 442 10.46 12.37 -24.97
N ARG A 443 9.55 11.83 -25.78
CA ARG A 443 8.12 11.80 -25.51
C ARG A 443 7.74 10.47 -24.88
N TYR A 444 7.62 10.43 -23.57
CA TYR A 444 7.32 9.21 -22.79
C TYR A 444 5.84 9.04 -22.51
N ALA A 445 5.09 10.14 -22.60
CA ALA A 445 3.63 10.15 -22.46
C ALA A 445 3.03 11.12 -23.50
N LEU A 446 1.80 10.85 -23.91
CA LEU A 446 1.01 11.70 -24.79
C LEU A 446 -0.40 11.83 -24.21
N GLY A 447 -0.91 13.04 -24.10
CA GLY A 447 -2.25 13.33 -23.54
C GLY A 447 -2.68 14.76 -23.79
N ASP A 448 -3.78 15.19 -23.19
CA ASP A 448 -4.38 16.52 -23.39
C ASP A 448 -3.46 17.69 -23.01
N ARG A 449 -2.40 17.45 -22.22
CA ARG A 449 -1.38 18.44 -21.88
C ARG A 449 -0.20 18.49 -22.84
N THR A 450 -0.16 17.59 -23.84
CA THR A 450 0.90 17.57 -24.85
C THR A 450 0.71 18.73 -25.81
N ALA A 451 1.73 19.61 -25.89
CA ALA A 451 1.70 20.73 -26.80
C ALA A 451 1.70 20.28 -28.26
N GLY A 452 0.92 20.94 -29.10
CA GLY A 452 0.91 20.72 -30.56
C GLY A 452 0.09 19.52 -31.00
N LEU A 453 -0.73 18.91 -30.15
CA LEU A 453 -1.67 17.87 -30.58
C LEU A 453 -2.61 18.40 -31.66
N GLN A 454 -2.80 17.61 -32.72
CA GLN A 454 -3.65 17.95 -33.86
C GLN A 454 -4.87 17.02 -33.93
N ARG A 455 -6.03 17.60 -34.24
CA ARG A 455 -7.26 16.87 -34.53
C ARG A 455 -7.53 16.87 -35.99
N ALA A 456 -8.18 15.83 -36.47
CA ALA A 456 -8.69 15.78 -37.84
C ALA A 456 -9.83 16.79 -38.02
N ALA A 457 -10.22 17.04 -39.28
CA ALA A 457 -11.27 18.00 -39.64
C ALA A 457 -12.63 17.66 -39.03
N ASP A 458 -12.92 16.39 -38.76
CA ASP A 458 -14.12 15.92 -38.08
C ASP A 458 -14.05 16.08 -36.53
N GLY A 459 -12.92 16.55 -35.98
CA GLY A 459 -12.68 16.72 -34.56
C GLY A 459 -12.16 15.48 -33.84
N SER A 460 -11.92 14.36 -34.53
CA SER A 460 -11.30 13.16 -33.97
C SER A 460 -9.83 13.41 -33.62
N LEU A 461 -9.31 12.64 -32.64
CA LEU A 461 -7.91 12.64 -32.24
C LEU A 461 -7.32 11.23 -32.44
N THR A 462 -6.39 11.10 -33.38
CA THR A 462 -5.68 9.84 -33.61
C THR A 462 -4.27 9.92 -33.05
N ILE A 463 -3.90 8.98 -32.19
CA ILE A 463 -2.54 8.76 -31.70
C ILE A 463 -1.88 7.70 -32.55
N ALA A 464 -0.74 8.03 -33.17
CA ALA A 464 0.11 7.06 -33.85
C ALA A 464 1.07 6.40 -32.83
N ILE A 465 1.09 5.08 -32.74
CA ILE A 465 1.90 4.30 -31.80
C ILE A 465 2.80 3.38 -32.64
N GLN A 466 4.04 3.77 -32.83
CA GLN A 466 5.00 3.08 -33.73
C GLN A 466 6.44 3.47 -33.43
N ALA A 467 7.40 2.66 -33.86
CA ALA A 467 8.83 2.93 -33.69
C ALA A 467 9.32 4.10 -34.54
N ASP A 468 8.98 4.09 -35.81
CA ASP A 468 9.42 5.11 -36.76
C ASP A 468 8.53 6.34 -36.75
N GLU A 469 9.10 7.50 -37.07
CA GLU A 469 8.35 8.76 -37.19
C GLU A 469 7.31 8.67 -38.31
N PRO A 470 6.04 9.04 -38.08
CA PRO A 470 5.02 9.09 -39.11
C PRO A 470 5.35 10.11 -40.23
N ALA A 471 5.12 9.75 -41.47
CA ALA A 471 5.26 10.68 -42.59
C ALA A 471 4.16 11.76 -42.61
N ASP A 472 2.94 11.38 -42.23
CA ASP A 472 1.81 12.30 -42.11
C ASP A 472 2.04 13.33 -41.00
N PRO A 473 1.94 14.66 -41.27
CA PRO A 473 2.21 15.70 -40.27
C PRO A 473 1.27 15.66 -39.07
N VAL A 474 0.00 15.28 -39.24
CA VAL A 474 -1.00 15.19 -38.14
C VAL A 474 -0.65 14.01 -37.23
N LEU A 475 -0.36 12.85 -37.83
CA LEU A 475 0.06 11.68 -37.05
C LEU A 475 1.42 11.90 -36.38
N ARG A 476 2.33 12.65 -37.01
CA ARG A 476 3.62 13.02 -36.42
C ARG A 476 3.45 13.90 -35.19
N ALA A 477 2.54 14.88 -35.24
CA ALA A 477 2.21 15.70 -34.08
C ALA A 477 1.69 14.85 -32.89
N ASN A 478 0.92 13.80 -33.19
CA ASN A 478 0.27 12.89 -32.26
C ASN A 478 1.04 11.56 -32.09
N TRP A 479 2.32 11.52 -32.39
CA TRP A 479 3.12 10.31 -32.33
C TRP A 479 3.57 9.99 -30.91
N LEU A 480 3.27 8.78 -30.44
CA LEU A 480 3.82 8.15 -29.25
C LEU A 480 4.87 7.13 -29.71
N PRO A 481 6.17 7.46 -29.63
CA PRO A 481 7.24 6.55 -30.02
C PRO A 481 7.30 5.31 -29.15
N VAL A 482 7.51 4.15 -29.75
CA VAL A 482 7.78 2.88 -29.07
C VAL A 482 9.07 2.27 -29.60
N GLY A 483 9.75 1.46 -28.80
CA GLY A 483 10.91 0.69 -29.28
C GLY A 483 10.47 -0.44 -30.23
N PRO A 484 11.39 -1.09 -30.94
CA PRO A 484 11.08 -2.14 -31.91
C PRO A 484 10.53 -3.43 -31.29
N GLY A 485 10.74 -3.61 -29.98
CA GLY A 485 10.36 -4.81 -29.23
C GLY A 485 8.91 -4.84 -28.74
N PRO A 486 8.55 -5.86 -27.96
CA PRO A 486 7.25 -5.96 -27.33
C PRO A 486 7.04 -4.83 -26.30
N PHE A 487 5.83 -4.27 -26.29
CA PHE A 487 5.46 -3.21 -25.37
C PHE A 487 4.03 -3.37 -24.85
N TYR A 488 3.66 -2.59 -23.87
CA TYR A 488 2.28 -2.41 -23.42
C TYR A 488 1.98 -0.94 -23.18
N LEU A 489 0.70 -0.60 -23.15
CA LEU A 489 0.22 0.75 -22.94
C LEU A 489 -0.45 0.88 -21.58
N ILE A 490 -0.26 2.02 -20.92
CA ILE A 490 -1.10 2.44 -19.81
C ILE A 490 -1.69 3.81 -20.15
N MET A 491 -3.02 3.87 -20.20
CA MET A 491 -3.74 5.11 -20.23
C MET A 491 -4.14 5.48 -18.81
N ARG A 492 -3.83 6.71 -18.41
CA ARG A 492 -4.14 7.26 -17.08
C ARG A 492 -5.16 8.38 -17.21
N SER A 493 -6.22 8.30 -16.41
CA SER A 493 -7.24 9.33 -16.29
C SER A 493 -7.19 9.90 -14.87
N TYR A 494 -6.98 11.20 -14.73
CA TYR A 494 -6.84 11.89 -13.43
C TYR A 494 -8.07 12.74 -13.17
N ASP A 495 -8.62 12.65 -11.93
CA ASP A 495 -9.93 13.21 -11.56
C ASP A 495 -11.03 12.74 -12.55
N PRO A 496 -11.17 11.39 -12.73
CA PRO A 496 -12.05 10.84 -13.75
C PRO A 496 -13.52 11.02 -13.39
N ALA A 497 -14.36 11.27 -14.40
CA ALA A 497 -15.79 11.16 -14.23
C ALA A 497 -16.22 9.73 -13.87
N PRO A 498 -17.36 9.53 -13.18
CA PRO A 498 -17.82 8.19 -12.79
C PRO A 498 -17.93 7.18 -13.93
N ALA A 499 -18.20 7.65 -15.15
CA ALA A 499 -18.28 6.81 -16.34
C ALA A 499 -16.98 6.05 -16.64
N ILE A 500 -15.80 6.61 -16.32
CA ILE A 500 -14.51 5.94 -16.49
C ILE A 500 -14.36 4.81 -15.45
N ALA A 501 -14.62 5.11 -14.18
CA ALA A 501 -14.46 4.15 -13.09
C ALA A 501 -15.48 2.98 -13.18
N SER A 502 -16.66 3.22 -13.77
CA SER A 502 -17.68 2.19 -13.98
C SER A 502 -17.51 1.38 -15.26
N GLY A 503 -16.59 1.76 -16.15
CA GLY A 503 -16.41 1.13 -17.46
C GLY A 503 -17.46 1.53 -18.51
N GLN A 504 -18.34 2.50 -18.22
CA GLN A 504 -19.27 3.06 -19.21
C GLN A 504 -18.53 3.85 -20.29
N TRP A 505 -17.45 4.51 -19.93
CA TRP A 505 -16.48 5.05 -20.87
C TRP A 505 -15.23 4.17 -20.87
N ALA A 506 -14.74 3.84 -22.05
CA ALA A 506 -13.52 3.05 -22.23
C ALA A 506 -12.59 3.71 -23.24
N PRO A 507 -11.26 3.50 -23.13
CA PRO A 507 -10.35 3.92 -24.17
C PRO A 507 -10.67 3.25 -25.51
N PRO A 508 -10.38 3.91 -26.66
CA PRO A 508 -10.54 3.31 -27.97
C PRO A 508 -9.69 2.06 -28.17
N GLN A 509 -10.05 1.25 -29.15
CA GLN A 509 -9.24 0.11 -29.60
C GLN A 509 -7.87 0.56 -30.08
N VAL A 510 -6.88 -0.31 -29.92
CA VAL A 510 -5.55 -0.18 -30.51
C VAL A 510 -5.52 -1.04 -31.76
N VAL A 511 -5.60 -0.39 -32.91
CA VAL A 511 -5.79 -1.04 -34.20
C VAL A 511 -4.47 -1.05 -34.99
N PRO A 512 -4.07 -2.16 -35.60
CA PRO A 512 -2.91 -2.17 -36.50
C PRO A 512 -3.06 -1.10 -37.59
N GLY A 513 -2.00 -0.31 -37.78
CA GLY A 513 -1.92 0.68 -38.85
C GLY A 513 -1.77 -0.03 -40.22
N ARG A 514 -2.37 0.56 -41.22
CA ARG A 514 -2.21 0.10 -42.61
C ARG A 514 -0.86 0.50 -43.15
#